data_baaa8f7f2bb9aa43259d5769d4ad5015
#
_entry.id   baaa8f7f2bb9aa43259d5769d4ad5015
#
_cell.length_a   1.000
_cell.length_b   1.000
_cell.length_c   1.000
_cell.angle_alpha   90.00
_cell.angle_beta   90.00
_cell.angle_gamma   90.00
#
_symmetry.space_group_name_H-M   'P 1'
#
loop_
_entity.id
_entity.type
_entity.pdbx_description
1 polymer ?
#
loop_
_entity_poly.entity_id
_entity_poly.type
_entity_poly.pdbx_seq_one_letter_code
_entity_poly.pdbx_strand_id
1 'polypeptide(L)'
;LGLGKPGTARDFETAVRGAAETLGRSGSRNAVFALTSSGRRAAETGQQARLVAQGFSDAQYRFDQMKSHKDKRPATLARLTLAVAEGKQVTSARQGVREGNAIAAGLKLARDLGNLPGNICTPTYLAQQARKLGRSHALKVSVLNENRMKTLKMGSLLSVSQGSRQPAKLIVMEYGGAKRGDAPIVLVGKGLTFDAGGISLKPAGGMEEMKFDMCGGASVFGTLLAIAELKLKVNVVGIVPSSENLPDGAANKPGDIVTSMAGKTIEIINTDAEGRLILCDALTYAERYQPAAVID
;
A
#
# COMPACT_ATOMS: atom_id res chain seq x y z
N LEU A 1 8.41 9.58 -29.96
CA LEU A 1 8.61 10.64 -28.96
C LEU A 1 10.10 10.79 -28.72
N GLY A 2 10.64 11.96 -29.03
CA GLY A 2 12.02 12.31 -28.66
C GLY A 2 12.08 12.87 -27.23
N LEU A 3 13.15 12.57 -26.52
CA LEU A 3 13.38 13.08 -25.16
C LEU A 3 13.99 14.50 -25.13
N GLY A 4 14.26 15.10 -26.30
CA GLY A 4 14.97 16.37 -26.40
C GLY A 4 16.43 16.27 -25.92
N LYS A 5 16.92 17.32 -25.24
CA LYS A 5 18.25 17.31 -24.62
C LYS A 5 18.28 16.31 -23.43
N PRO A 6 19.47 15.76 -23.06
CA PRO A 6 19.59 14.92 -21.87
C PRO A 6 19.00 15.62 -20.65
N GLY A 7 17.94 15.06 -20.07
CA GLY A 7 17.22 15.60 -18.94
C GLY A 7 17.48 14.82 -17.66
N THR A 8 16.81 15.22 -16.58
CA THR A 8 16.82 14.55 -15.28
C THR A 8 16.03 13.23 -15.32
N ALA A 9 16.10 12.43 -14.26
CA ALA A 9 15.26 11.23 -14.10
C ALA A 9 13.77 11.59 -14.16
N ARG A 10 13.37 12.77 -13.64
CA ARG A 10 11.98 13.27 -13.65
C ARG A 10 11.49 13.58 -15.06
N ASP A 11 12.37 14.14 -15.90
CA ASP A 11 12.03 14.41 -17.31
C ASP A 11 11.80 13.10 -18.07
N PHE A 12 12.60 12.08 -17.76
CA PHE A 12 12.42 10.74 -18.33
C PHE A 12 11.11 10.10 -17.89
N GLU A 13 10.73 10.18 -16.61
CA GLU A 13 9.43 9.70 -16.10
C GLU A 13 8.26 10.40 -16.80
N THR A 14 8.35 11.72 -16.98
CA THR A 14 7.32 12.51 -17.67
C THR A 14 7.17 12.04 -19.12
N ALA A 15 8.27 11.80 -19.81
CA ALA A 15 8.26 11.32 -21.18
C ALA A 15 7.71 9.88 -21.29
N VAL A 16 8.06 8.99 -20.33
CA VAL A 16 7.50 7.63 -20.25
C VAL A 16 6.00 7.67 -20.06
N ARG A 17 5.51 8.54 -19.17
CA ARG A 17 4.06 8.72 -18.94
C ARG A 17 3.35 9.18 -20.20
N GLY A 18 3.85 10.22 -20.88
CA GLY A 18 3.29 10.72 -22.14
C GLY A 18 3.29 9.65 -23.25
N ALA A 19 4.35 8.84 -23.34
CA ALA A 19 4.41 7.70 -24.27
C ALA A 19 3.35 6.64 -23.95
N ALA A 20 3.20 6.29 -22.68
CA ALA A 20 2.23 5.30 -22.23
C ALA A 20 0.78 5.74 -22.47
N GLU A 21 0.46 7.02 -22.21
CA GLU A 21 -0.86 7.61 -22.49
C GLU A 21 -1.16 7.62 -24.00
N THR A 22 -0.19 8.02 -24.81
CA THR A 22 -0.32 8.05 -26.27
C THR A 22 -0.59 6.65 -26.83
N LEU A 23 0.17 5.67 -26.38
CA LEU A 23 -0.03 4.27 -26.78
C LEU A 23 -1.38 3.71 -26.27
N GLY A 24 -1.79 4.08 -25.06
CA GLY A 24 -3.09 3.70 -24.52
C GLY A 24 -4.29 4.19 -25.36
N ARG A 25 -4.12 5.33 -26.06
CA ARG A 25 -5.15 5.88 -26.97
C ARG A 25 -5.07 5.31 -28.39
N SER A 26 -3.93 4.77 -28.80
CA SER A 26 -3.70 4.29 -30.16
C SER A 26 -4.41 2.96 -30.47
N GLY A 27 -4.86 2.22 -29.44
CA GLY A 27 -5.38 0.85 -29.60
C GLY A 27 -4.32 -0.19 -29.94
N SER A 28 -3.05 0.17 -29.97
CA SER A 28 -1.94 -0.75 -30.25
C SER A 28 -1.81 -1.81 -29.18
N ARG A 29 -1.73 -3.07 -29.60
CA ARG A 29 -1.54 -4.20 -28.66
C ARG A 29 -0.07 -4.49 -28.34
N ASN A 30 0.84 -4.10 -29.23
CA ASN A 30 2.27 -4.31 -29.10
C ASN A 30 3.01 -3.00 -29.35
N ALA A 31 4.03 -2.73 -28.54
CA ALA A 31 4.89 -1.58 -28.72
C ALA A 31 6.36 -1.93 -28.42
N VAL A 32 7.26 -1.16 -29.03
CA VAL A 32 8.69 -1.21 -28.74
C VAL A 32 9.09 0.13 -28.16
N PHE A 33 9.73 0.13 -26.99
CA PHE A 33 10.31 1.30 -26.38
C PHE A 33 11.84 1.20 -26.49
N ALA A 34 12.46 2.12 -27.22
CA ALA A 34 13.88 2.07 -27.47
C ALA A 34 14.66 2.89 -26.44
N LEU A 35 15.55 2.25 -25.70
CA LEU A 35 16.50 2.85 -24.79
C LEU A 35 17.83 3.05 -25.52
N THR A 36 17.82 3.89 -26.55
CA THR A 36 18.85 3.93 -27.62
C THR A 36 20.02 4.87 -27.37
N SER A 37 20.17 5.48 -26.21
CA SER A 37 21.36 6.31 -26.00
C SER A 37 22.62 5.46 -25.86
N SER A 38 23.46 5.47 -26.91
CA SER A 38 24.82 4.95 -26.87
C SER A 38 25.64 5.66 -25.78
N GLY A 39 26.48 4.92 -25.07
CA GLY A 39 27.40 5.48 -24.05
C GLY A 39 26.83 5.56 -22.63
N ARG A 40 25.59 5.14 -22.37
CA ARG A 40 25.06 5.08 -20.98
C ARG A 40 25.63 3.90 -20.20
N ARG A 41 25.83 4.09 -18.89
CA ARG A 41 26.22 3.02 -17.98
C ARG A 41 25.11 1.98 -17.88
N ALA A 42 25.45 0.71 -17.67
CA ALA A 42 24.46 -0.36 -17.52
C ALA A 42 23.47 -0.09 -16.37
N ALA A 43 23.92 0.52 -15.28
CA ALA A 43 23.06 0.92 -14.15
C ALA A 43 21.97 1.92 -14.56
N GLU A 44 22.29 2.90 -15.40
CA GLU A 44 21.32 3.88 -15.91
C GLU A 44 20.27 3.22 -16.79
N THR A 45 20.68 2.25 -17.62
CA THR A 45 19.75 1.46 -18.44
C THR A 45 18.79 0.65 -17.57
N GLY A 46 19.27 0.05 -16.48
CA GLY A 46 18.42 -0.66 -15.52
C GLY A 46 17.36 0.26 -14.87
N GLN A 47 17.80 1.43 -14.41
CA GLN A 47 16.91 2.44 -13.83
C GLN A 47 15.82 2.89 -14.83
N GLN A 48 16.23 3.18 -16.06
CA GLN A 48 15.28 3.56 -17.12
C GLN A 48 14.30 2.44 -17.45
N ALA A 49 14.75 1.20 -17.54
CA ALA A 49 13.91 0.05 -17.77
C ALA A 49 12.88 -0.14 -16.65
N ARG A 50 13.28 0.10 -15.39
CA ARG A 50 12.40 0.12 -14.23
C ARG A 50 11.31 1.18 -14.39
N LEU A 51 11.69 2.42 -14.68
CA LEU A 51 10.76 3.54 -14.85
C LEU A 51 9.77 3.31 -15.99
N VAL A 52 10.24 2.73 -17.11
CA VAL A 52 9.36 2.37 -18.23
C VAL A 52 8.35 1.31 -17.80
N ALA A 53 8.78 0.24 -17.14
CA ALA A 53 7.87 -0.81 -16.67
C ALA A 53 6.81 -0.28 -15.70
N GLN A 54 7.20 0.58 -14.75
CA GLN A 54 6.28 1.23 -13.81
C GLN A 54 5.30 2.16 -14.55
N GLY A 55 5.82 3.10 -15.35
CA GLY A 55 4.99 4.12 -16.01
C GLY A 55 3.95 3.53 -16.96
N PHE A 56 4.29 2.47 -17.71
CA PHE A 56 3.32 1.78 -18.56
C PHE A 56 2.29 0.98 -17.76
N SER A 57 2.68 0.36 -16.65
CA SER A 57 1.73 -0.32 -15.76
C SER A 57 0.77 0.67 -15.11
N ASP A 58 1.29 1.83 -14.66
CA ASP A 58 0.48 2.91 -14.08
C ASP A 58 -0.53 3.48 -15.08
N ALA A 59 -0.12 3.75 -16.31
CA ALA A 59 -1.00 4.28 -17.33
C ALA A 59 -2.12 3.30 -17.74
N GLN A 60 -1.92 2.01 -17.52
CA GLN A 60 -2.92 0.96 -17.79
C GLN A 60 -3.77 0.62 -16.57
N TYR A 61 -3.45 1.19 -15.39
CA TYR A 61 -4.22 0.92 -14.18
C TYR A 61 -5.67 1.39 -14.33
N ARG A 62 -6.59 0.53 -13.93
CA ARG A 62 -8.02 0.81 -13.92
C ARG A 62 -8.67 0.10 -12.74
N PHE A 63 -9.59 0.80 -12.12
CA PHE A 63 -10.46 0.23 -11.10
C PHE A 63 -11.88 0.18 -11.66
N ASP A 64 -12.32 -0.99 -12.07
CA ASP A 64 -13.66 -1.24 -12.64
C ASP A 64 -14.40 -2.40 -11.98
N GLN A 65 -13.89 -2.86 -10.81
CA GLN A 65 -14.42 -4.01 -10.10
C GLN A 65 -15.88 -3.79 -9.64
N MET A 66 -16.25 -2.54 -9.35
CA MET A 66 -17.58 -2.17 -8.85
C MET A 66 -18.52 -1.65 -9.96
N LYS A 67 -18.07 -1.63 -11.21
CA LYS A 67 -18.91 -1.20 -12.32
C LYS A 67 -19.78 -2.34 -12.85
N SER A 68 -21.10 -2.13 -12.93
CA SER A 68 -22.04 -3.08 -13.54
C SER A 68 -21.78 -3.29 -15.03
N HIS A 69 -21.35 -2.22 -15.71
CA HIS A 69 -20.95 -2.25 -17.11
C HIS A 69 -19.52 -1.72 -17.25
N LYS A 70 -18.67 -2.52 -17.85
CA LYS A 70 -17.31 -2.08 -18.17
C LYS A 70 -17.32 -1.29 -19.48
N ASP A 71 -16.75 -0.12 -19.45
CA ASP A 71 -16.62 0.70 -20.65
C ASP A 71 -15.90 -0.07 -21.76
N LYS A 72 -16.46 -0.11 -22.97
CA LYS A 72 -15.74 -0.58 -24.17
C LYS A 72 -14.58 0.39 -24.42
N ARG A 73 -13.38 -0.06 -24.20
CA ARG A 73 -12.17 0.76 -24.39
C ARG A 73 -11.26 0.12 -25.45
N PRO A 74 -10.38 0.91 -26.08
CA PRO A 74 -9.35 0.37 -26.96
C PRO A 74 -8.59 -0.77 -26.28
N ALA A 75 -8.14 -1.72 -27.08
CA ALA A 75 -7.34 -2.84 -26.58
C ALA A 75 -6.16 -2.31 -25.75
N THR A 76 -6.00 -2.84 -24.54
CA THR A 76 -4.84 -2.51 -23.71
C THR A 76 -3.57 -3.05 -24.35
N LEU A 77 -2.46 -2.37 -24.15
CA LEU A 77 -1.14 -2.84 -24.58
C LEU A 77 -0.85 -4.21 -23.95
N ALA A 78 -0.74 -5.23 -24.80
CA ALA A 78 -0.51 -6.60 -24.35
C ALA A 78 0.97 -6.92 -24.19
N ARG A 79 1.83 -6.25 -24.98
CA ARG A 79 3.28 -6.47 -24.94
C ARG A 79 4.03 -5.16 -25.14
N LEU A 80 4.94 -4.87 -24.22
CA LEU A 80 5.94 -3.83 -24.35
C LEU A 80 7.32 -4.48 -24.44
N THR A 81 8.04 -4.24 -25.51
CA THR A 81 9.40 -4.71 -25.70
C THR A 81 10.36 -3.54 -25.47
N LEU A 82 11.35 -3.73 -24.60
CA LEU A 82 12.42 -2.75 -24.40
C LEU A 82 13.61 -3.13 -25.30
N ALA A 83 13.98 -2.23 -26.20
CA ALA A 83 15.18 -2.37 -27.02
C ALA A 83 16.33 -1.59 -26.38
N VAL A 84 17.49 -2.22 -26.24
CA VAL A 84 18.73 -1.62 -25.72
C VAL A 84 19.76 -1.51 -26.83
N ALA A 85 20.67 -0.52 -26.73
CA ALA A 85 21.67 -0.28 -27.78
C ALA A 85 22.75 -1.37 -27.84
N GLU A 86 23.11 -1.96 -26.69
CA GLU A 86 24.24 -2.88 -26.59
C GLU A 86 23.88 -4.13 -25.77
N GLY A 87 24.41 -5.29 -26.19
CA GLY A 87 24.17 -6.57 -25.53
C GLY A 87 24.52 -6.59 -24.04
N LYS A 88 25.58 -5.87 -23.62
CA LYS A 88 25.99 -5.74 -22.22
C LYS A 88 24.94 -5.07 -21.31
N GLN A 89 24.00 -4.33 -21.88
CA GLN A 89 22.92 -3.64 -21.15
C GLN A 89 21.71 -4.54 -20.87
N VAL A 90 21.59 -5.69 -21.57
CA VAL A 90 20.42 -6.57 -21.49
C VAL A 90 20.16 -7.07 -20.07
N THR A 91 21.21 -7.48 -19.35
CA THR A 91 21.06 -8.00 -17.97
C THR A 91 20.53 -6.94 -17.02
N SER A 92 21.08 -5.72 -17.09
CA SER A 92 20.64 -4.59 -16.28
C SER A 92 19.20 -4.17 -16.63
N ALA A 93 18.87 -4.11 -17.93
CA ALA A 93 17.50 -3.81 -18.36
C ALA A 93 16.48 -4.86 -17.87
N ARG A 94 16.81 -6.15 -17.96
CA ARG A 94 15.97 -7.23 -17.41
C ARG A 94 15.75 -7.11 -15.91
N GLN A 95 16.80 -6.75 -15.18
CA GLN A 95 16.69 -6.49 -13.74
C GLN A 95 15.74 -5.31 -13.48
N GLY A 96 15.93 -4.19 -14.18
CA GLY A 96 15.07 -3.02 -14.08
C GLY A 96 13.59 -3.32 -14.38
N VAL A 97 13.31 -4.11 -15.44
CA VAL A 97 11.93 -4.55 -15.75
C VAL A 97 11.34 -5.37 -14.60
N ARG A 98 12.09 -6.30 -14.02
CA ARG A 98 11.61 -7.09 -12.86
C ARG A 98 11.28 -6.19 -11.67
N GLU A 99 12.16 -5.23 -11.37
CA GLU A 99 11.94 -4.27 -10.29
C GLU A 99 10.72 -3.40 -10.57
N GLY A 100 10.59 -2.87 -11.78
CA GLY A 100 9.44 -2.05 -12.17
C GLY A 100 8.12 -2.79 -12.09
N ASN A 101 8.07 -4.04 -12.54
CA ASN A 101 6.87 -4.87 -12.47
C ASN A 101 6.47 -5.20 -11.02
N ALA A 102 7.43 -5.53 -10.16
CA ALA A 102 7.15 -5.81 -8.75
C ALA A 102 6.60 -4.57 -8.01
N ILE A 103 7.21 -3.41 -8.25
CA ILE A 103 6.72 -2.14 -7.68
C ILE A 103 5.32 -1.82 -8.22
N ALA A 104 5.10 -1.98 -9.53
CA ALA A 104 3.80 -1.76 -10.14
C ALA A 104 2.71 -2.70 -9.60
N ALA A 105 3.05 -3.97 -9.32
CA ALA A 105 2.14 -4.92 -8.67
C ALA A 105 1.76 -4.46 -7.26
N GLY A 106 2.73 -3.97 -6.47
CA GLY A 106 2.50 -3.40 -5.16
C GLY A 106 1.62 -2.15 -5.21
N LEU A 107 1.92 -1.21 -6.11
CA LEU A 107 1.11 -0.01 -6.32
C LEU A 107 -0.32 -0.35 -6.74
N LYS A 108 -0.47 -1.34 -7.65
CA LYS A 108 -1.79 -1.81 -8.07
C LYS A 108 -2.59 -2.35 -6.89
N LEU A 109 -1.99 -3.19 -6.04
CA LEU A 109 -2.66 -3.74 -4.85
C LEU A 109 -3.10 -2.62 -3.90
N ALA A 110 -2.21 -1.66 -3.60
CA ALA A 110 -2.54 -0.54 -2.73
C ALA A 110 -3.71 0.30 -3.30
N ARG A 111 -3.68 0.60 -4.59
CA ARG A 111 -4.76 1.33 -5.28
C ARG A 111 -6.07 0.54 -5.32
N ASP A 112 -6.01 -0.76 -5.58
CA ASP A 112 -7.20 -1.63 -5.59
C ASP A 112 -7.88 -1.60 -4.21
N LEU A 113 -7.09 -1.70 -3.12
CA LEU A 113 -7.61 -1.63 -1.75
C LEU A 113 -8.23 -0.26 -1.44
N GLY A 114 -7.51 0.83 -1.76
CA GLY A 114 -7.99 2.19 -1.49
C GLY A 114 -9.23 2.58 -2.31
N ASN A 115 -9.36 2.08 -3.54
CA ASN A 115 -10.50 2.41 -4.40
C ASN A 115 -11.79 1.64 -4.05
N LEU A 116 -11.69 0.54 -3.29
CA LEU A 116 -12.88 -0.18 -2.83
C LEU A 116 -13.73 0.69 -1.89
N PRO A 117 -15.07 0.62 -1.98
CA PRO A 117 -15.93 1.32 -1.05
C PRO A 117 -15.86 0.70 0.36
N GLY A 118 -16.13 1.50 1.40
CA GLY A 118 -16.02 1.10 2.81
C GLY A 118 -16.88 -0.12 3.20
N ASN A 119 -18.04 -0.32 2.54
CA ASN A 119 -18.85 -1.51 2.77
C ASN A 119 -18.25 -2.82 2.22
N ILE A 120 -17.21 -2.74 1.40
CA ILE A 120 -16.44 -3.89 0.88
C ILE A 120 -15.09 -3.97 1.58
N CYS A 121 -14.31 -2.87 1.58
CA CYS A 121 -12.99 -2.80 2.21
C CYS A 121 -13.12 -2.60 3.73
N THR A 122 -13.67 -3.59 4.42
CA THR A 122 -13.79 -3.60 5.88
C THR A 122 -12.52 -4.11 6.56
N PRO A 123 -12.35 -3.95 7.89
CA PRO A 123 -11.23 -4.56 8.62
C PRO A 123 -11.12 -6.07 8.41
N THR A 124 -12.26 -6.75 8.33
CA THR A 124 -12.31 -8.20 8.04
C THR A 124 -11.83 -8.51 6.62
N TYR A 125 -12.20 -7.69 5.64
CA TYR A 125 -11.73 -7.85 4.26
C TYR A 125 -10.22 -7.66 4.17
N LEU A 126 -9.65 -6.62 4.79
CA LEU A 126 -8.19 -6.41 4.83
C LEU A 126 -7.47 -7.62 5.46
N ALA A 127 -8.01 -8.18 6.55
CA ALA A 127 -7.47 -9.38 7.16
C ALA A 127 -7.50 -10.60 6.20
N GLN A 128 -8.54 -10.73 5.39
CA GLN A 128 -8.62 -11.78 4.35
C GLN A 128 -7.59 -11.55 3.24
N GLN A 129 -7.41 -10.30 2.79
CA GLN A 129 -6.38 -9.97 1.79
C GLN A 129 -4.97 -10.24 2.31
N ALA A 130 -4.67 -9.93 3.58
CA ALA A 130 -3.40 -10.30 4.21
C ALA A 130 -3.14 -11.81 4.16
N ARG A 131 -4.14 -12.62 4.53
CA ARG A 131 -4.02 -14.09 4.47
C ARG A 131 -3.84 -14.60 3.04
N LYS A 132 -4.51 -13.97 2.06
CA LYS A 132 -4.33 -14.28 0.64
C LYS A 132 -2.90 -13.99 0.20
N LEU A 133 -2.40 -12.80 0.52
CA LEU A 133 -1.03 -12.38 0.24
C LEU A 133 -0.01 -13.32 0.91
N GLY A 134 -0.25 -13.69 2.18
CA GLY A 134 0.59 -14.62 2.91
C GLY A 134 0.73 -15.97 2.21
N ARG A 135 -0.39 -16.52 1.72
CA ARG A 135 -0.37 -17.81 1.00
C ARG A 135 0.35 -17.73 -0.35
N SER A 136 0.16 -16.63 -1.10
CA SER A 136 0.75 -16.49 -2.45
C SER A 136 2.23 -16.12 -2.43
N HIS A 137 2.72 -15.47 -1.37
CA HIS A 137 4.08 -14.91 -1.30
C HIS A 137 4.87 -15.36 -0.07
N ALA A 138 4.45 -16.46 0.57
CA ALA A 138 5.12 -17.05 1.74
C ALA A 138 5.35 -16.05 2.91
N LEU A 139 4.41 -15.12 3.14
CA LEU A 139 4.43 -14.27 4.32
C LEU A 139 3.77 -15.00 5.49
N LYS A 140 4.34 -14.88 6.68
CA LYS A 140 3.67 -15.32 7.90
C LYS A 140 2.67 -14.23 8.30
N VAL A 141 1.39 -14.60 8.40
CA VAL A 141 0.30 -13.66 8.70
C VAL A 141 -0.37 -14.03 10.00
N SER A 142 -0.45 -13.06 10.90
CA SER A 142 -1.20 -13.14 12.15
C SER A 142 -2.27 -12.04 12.17
N VAL A 143 -3.48 -12.38 12.57
CA VAL A 143 -4.59 -11.41 12.70
C VAL A 143 -5.12 -11.50 14.13
N LEU A 144 -4.94 -10.44 14.90
CA LEU A 144 -5.46 -10.35 16.25
C LEU A 144 -6.89 -9.82 16.18
N ASN A 145 -7.79 -10.51 16.84
CA ASN A 145 -9.17 -10.06 17.07
C ASN A 145 -9.23 -9.19 18.34
N GLU A 146 -10.40 -8.60 18.60
CA GLU A 146 -10.62 -7.71 19.74
C GLU A 146 -10.33 -8.38 21.09
N ASN A 147 -10.69 -9.65 21.27
CA ASN A 147 -10.39 -10.39 22.51
C ASN A 147 -8.87 -10.48 22.76
N ARG A 148 -8.11 -10.76 21.71
CA ARG A 148 -6.64 -10.78 21.82
C ARG A 148 -6.07 -9.39 22.06
N MET A 149 -6.61 -8.36 21.43
CA MET A 149 -6.22 -6.97 21.66
C MET A 149 -6.56 -6.52 23.08
N LYS A 150 -7.73 -6.92 23.65
CA LYS A 150 -8.08 -6.69 25.04
C LYS A 150 -7.06 -7.33 26.00
N THR A 151 -6.68 -8.60 25.74
CA THR A 151 -5.64 -9.29 26.54
C THR A 151 -4.30 -8.56 26.50
N LEU A 152 -3.98 -7.90 25.39
CA LEU A 152 -2.77 -7.09 25.21
C LEU A 152 -2.92 -5.64 25.69
N LYS A 153 -4.06 -5.30 26.27
CA LYS A 153 -4.37 -3.95 26.80
C LYS A 153 -4.30 -2.85 25.72
N MET A 154 -4.71 -3.15 24.51
CA MET A 154 -4.79 -2.16 23.40
C MET A 154 -6.04 -1.29 23.53
N GLY A 155 -6.17 -0.55 24.64
CA GLY A 155 -7.39 0.21 24.96
C GLY A 155 -7.58 1.41 24.03
N SER A 156 -6.51 2.00 23.53
CA SER A 156 -6.57 3.14 22.62
C SER A 156 -7.14 2.73 21.23
N LEU A 157 -6.65 1.64 20.63
CA LEU A 157 -7.19 1.12 19.37
C LEU A 157 -8.66 0.67 19.54
N LEU A 158 -8.94 -0.07 20.61
CA LEU A 158 -10.28 -0.62 20.87
C LEU A 158 -11.31 0.47 21.12
N SER A 159 -10.92 1.62 21.69
CA SER A 159 -11.85 2.73 21.91
C SER A 159 -12.39 3.32 20.61
N VAL A 160 -11.57 3.38 19.56
CA VAL A 160 -11.98 3.87 18.25
C VAL A 160 -13.02 2.95 17.61
N SER A 161 -12.86 1.63 17.77
CA SER A 161 -13.75 0.65 17.16
C SER A 161 -15.11 0.49 17.84
N GLN A 162 -15.31 1.06 19.02
CA GLN A 162 -16.54 0.85 19.82
C GLN A 162 -17.81 1.30 19.11
N GLY A 163 -17.74 2.31 18.24
CA GLY A 163 -18.86 2.81 17.46
C GLY A 163 -19.17 2.00 16.20
N SER A 164 -18.41 0.96 15.88
CA SER A 164 -18.62 0.17 14.68
C SER A 164 -19.12 -1.25 14.99
N ARG A 165 -19.97 -1.77 14.11
CA ARG A 165 -20.35 -3.19 14.09
C ARG A 165 -19.31 -4.08 13.39
N GLN A 166 -18.35 -3.49 12.66
CA GLN A 166 -17.23 -4.20 12.06
C GLN A 166 -16.15 -4.43 13.13
N PRO A 167 -15.79 -5.68 13.42
CA PRO A 167 -14.81 -5.94 14.48
C PRO A 167 -13.43 -5.47 14.04
N ALA A 168 -12.76 -4.72 14.92
CA ALA A 168 -11.38 -4.29 14.71
C ALA A 168 -10.43 -5.46 14.53
N LYS A 169 -9.36 -5.24 13.78
CA LYS A 169 -8.27 -6.19 13.53
C LYS A 169 -6.91 -5.51 13.68
N LEU A 170 -5.97 -6.17 14.33
CA LEU A 170 -4.56 -5.85 14.16
C LEU A 170 -3.97 -6.90 13.21
N ILE A 171 -3.61 -6.47 12.01
CA ILE A 171 -3.09 -7.34 10.95
C ILE A 171 -1.58 -7.25 10.96
N VAL A 172 -0.92 -8.40 11.06
CA VAL A 172 0.55 -8.50 11.11
C VAL A 172 1.00 -9.42 10.00
N MET A 173 1.91 -8.96 9.16
CA MET A 173 2.47 -9.67 8.01
C MET A 173 4.00 -9.66 8.12
N GLU A 174 4.61 -10.83 8.24
CA GLU A 174 6.06 -10.99 8.42
C GLU A 174 6.69 -11.57 7.15
N TYR A 175 7.67 -10.87 6.59
CA TYR A 175 8.50 -11.31 5.49
C TYR A 175 9.91 -11.60 6.00
N GLY A 176 10.40 -12.82 5.79
CA GLY A 176 11.74 -13.27 6.20
C GLY A 176 12.62 -13.47 4.98
N GLY A 177 13.27 -12.41 4.49
CA GLY A 177 14.17 -12.47 3.33
C GLY A 177 15.66 -12.46 3.68
N ALA A 178 16.01 -12.06 4.92
CA ALA A 178 17.37 -12.05 5.45
C ALA A 178 17.60 -13.23 6.41
N LYS A 179 18.74 -13.23 7.12
CA LYS A 179 19.03 -14.25 8.11
C LYS A 179 18.04 -14.20 9.28
N ARG A 180 17.73 -15.37 9.81
CA ARG A 180 16.93 -15.46 11.04
C ARG A 180 17.71 -14.78 12.18
N GLY A 181 17.08 -13.80 12.84
CA GLY A 181 17.70 -13.03 13.93
C GLY A 181 18.19 -11.64 13.51
N ASP A 182 18.31 -11.35 12.21
CA ASP A 182 18.54 -9.97 11.77
C ASP A 182 17.31 -9.11 12.13
N ALA A 183 17.55 -7.96 12.76
CA ALA A 183 16.49 -7.05 13.18
C ALA A 183 15.65 -6.58 11.98
N PRO A 184 14.31 -6.70 12.02
CA PRO A 184 13.47 -6.31 10.89
C PRO A 184 13.30 -4.79 10.81
N ILE A 185 12.90 -4.32 9.62
CA ILE A 185 12.24 -3.04 9.44
C ILE A 185 10.74 -3.27 9.70
N VAL A 186 10.13 -2.43 10.54
CA VAL A 186 8.69 -2.47 10.78
C VAL A 186 8.01 -1.34 10.03
N LEU A 187 6.98 -1.67 9.26
CA LEU A 187 6.12 -0.73 8.58
C LEU A 187 4.76 -0.72 9.29
N VAL A 188 4.35 0.42 9.80
CA VAL A 188 3.03 0.59 10.42
C VAL A 188 2.18 1.46 9.51
N GLY A 189 0.95 1.04 9.22
CA GLY A 189 0.09 1.79 8.33
C GLY A 189 -1.33 1.91 8.87
N LYS A 190 -1.86 3.14 8.97
CA LYS A 190 -3.24 3.40 9.34
C LYS A 190 -4.19 2.62 8.42
N GLY A 191 -5.01 1.75 9.01
CA GLY A 191 -5.97 0.89 8.31
C GLY A 191 -7.41 1.21 8.66
N LEU A 192 -7.75 2.48 8.84
CA LEU A 192 -9.11 2.91 9.15
C LEU A 192 -9.97 2.86 7.88
N THR A 193 -10.85 1.88 7.79
CA THR A 193 -11.54 1.57 6.54
C THR A 193 -12.69 2.53 6.23
N PHE A 194 -13.19 3.24 7.24
CA PHE A 194 -14.06 4.40 7.07
C PHE A 194 -13.99 5.29 8.31
N ASP A 195 -13.89 6.60 8.10
CA ASP A 195 -13.84 7.59 9.16
C ASP A 195 -14.97 8.62 9.04
N ALA A 196 -16.00 8.47 9.87
CA ALA A 196 -17.06 9.46 10.00
C ALA A 196 -16.71 10.56 11.03
N GLY A 197 -15.55 10.46 11.72
CA GLY A 197 -15.20 11.32 12.84
C GLY A 197 -15.69 10.80 14.20
N GLY A 198 -16.51 9.78 14.23
CA GLY A 198 -17.16 9.31 15.46
C GLY A 198 -18.19 10.33 15.98
N ILE A 199 -18.22 10.57 17.29
CA ILE A 199 -19.12 11.59 17.90
C ILE A 199 -18.75 13.02 17.45
N SER A 200 -17.45 13.30 17.21
CA SER A 200 -17.00 14.53 16.56
C SER A 200 -17.21 14.43 15.04
N LEU A 201 -18.47 14.33 14.62
CA LEU A 201 -18.89 13.98 13.27
C LEU A 201 -18.35 14.96 12.22
N LYS A 202 -17.78 14.41 11.14
CA LYS A 202 -17.32 15.20 9.98
C LYS A 202 -18.51 15.84 9.24
N PRO A 203 -18.29 16.98 8.53
CA PRO A 203 -19.26 17.49 7.58
C PRO A 203 -19.59 16.45 6.51
N ALA A 204 -20.84 16.46 6.00
CA ALA A 204 -21.28 15.47 5.01
C ALA A 204 -20.54 15.60 3.65
N GLY A 205 -20.18 16.84 3.25
CA GLY A 205 -19.48 17.07 1.98
C GLY A 205 -18.08 16.49 1.98
N GLY A 206 -17.80 15.56 1.08
CA GLY A 206 -16.50 14.88 0.96
C GLY A 206 -16.30 13.70 1.93
N MET A 207 -17.28 13.37 2.77
CA MET A 207 -17.14 12.24 3.70
C MET A 207 -16.94 10.90 2.98
N GLU A 208 -17.45 10.76 1.76
CA GLU A 208 -17.25 9.57 0.92
C GLU A 208 -15.77 9.30 0.60
N GLU A 209 -14.92 10.33 0.63
CA GLU A 209 -13.48 10.18 0.44
C GLU A 209 -12.79 9.51 1.64
N MET A 210 -13.46 9.42 2.79
CA MET A 210 -12.95 8.73 3.97
C MET A 210 -12.81 7.21 3.81
N LYS A 211 -13.25 6.65 2.69
CA LYS A 211 -12.84 5.31 2.24
C LYS A 211 -11.33 5.18 2.02
N PHE A 212 -10.64 6.30 1.76
CA PHE A 212 -9.18 6.35 1.55
C PHE A 212 -8.37 6.39 2.85
N ASP A 213 -9.02 6.50 4.00
CA ASP A 213 -8.35 6.67 5.30
C ASP A 213 -7.61 5.41 5.79
N MET A 214 -7.64 4.37 4.99
CA MET A 214 -6.86 3.15 5.14
C MET A 214 -5.67 3.04 4.18
N CYS A 215 -5.36 4.09 3.40
CA CYS A 215 -4.30 4.03 2.39
C CYS A 215 -2.89 3.85 2.99
N GLY A 216 -2.65 4.26 4.23
CA GLY A 216 -1.43 3.91 4.96
C GLY A 216 -1.27 2.39 5.09
N GLY A 217 -2.32 1.70 5.54
CA GLY A 217 -2.36 0.24 5.57
C GLY A 217 -2.22 -0.39 4.18
N ALA A 218 -2.93 0.13 3.18
CA ALA A 218 -2.83 -0.35 1.79
C ALA A 218 -1.40 -0.23 1.25
N SER A 219 -0.67 0.84 1.62
CA SER A 219 0.74 1.03 1.25
C SER A 219 1.64 -0.04 1.88
N VAL A 220 1.38 -0.45 3.12
CA VAL A 220 2.08 -1.56 3.76
C VAL A 220 1.86 -2.87 2.99
N PHE A 221 0.60 -3.17 2.59
CA PHE A 221 0.30 -4.34 1.75
C PHE A 221 1.06 -4.31 0.43
N GLY A 222 1.01 -3.18 -0.28
CA GLY A 222 1.69 -3.00 -1.56
C GLY A 222 3.21 -3.13 -1.46
N THR A 223 3.79 -2.55 -0.40
CA THR A 223 5.23 -2.63 -0.14
C THR A 223 5.67 -4.07 0.14
N LEU A 224 4.94 -4.81 0.98
CA LEU A 224 5.25 -6.21 1.26
C LEU A 224 5.13 -7.10 0.02
N LEU A 225 4.13 -6.84 -0.84
CA LEU A 225 4.02 -7.53 -2.13
C LEU A 225 5.26 -7.28 -2.99
N ALA A 226 5.67 -6.02 -3.16
CA ALA A 226 6.83 -5.67 -3.98
C ALA A 226 8.13 -6.29 -3.43
N ILE A 227 8.33 -6.24 -2.11
CA ILE A 227 9.48 -6.84 -1.42
C ILE A 227 9.54 -8.35 -1.67
N ALA A 228 8.39 -9.03 -1.54
CA ALA A 228 8.29 -10.48 -1.72
C ALA A 228 8.52 -10.90 -3.19
N GLU A 229 7.94 -10.17 -4.15
CA GLU A 229 8.17 -10.38 -5.59
C GLU A 229 9.64 -10.23 -5.97
N LEU A 230 10.31 -9.24 -5.37
CA LEU A 230 11.74 -8.98 -5.59
C LEU A 230 12.64 -9.93 -4.83
N LYS A 231 12.11 -10.69 -3.87
CA LYS A 231 12.87 -11.57 -2.98
C LYS A 231 14.04 -10.82 -2.31
N LEU A 232 13.74 -9.63 -1.79
CA LEU A 232 14.75 -8.80 -1.14
C LEU A 232 15.34 -9.49 0.10
N LYS A 233 16.65 -9.34 0.30
CA LYS A 233 17.35 -9.91 1.45
C LYS A 233 17.22 -9.00 2.68
N VAL A 234 16.00 -8.82 3.14
CA VAL A 234 15.64 -8.01 4.31
C VAL A 234 14.52 -8.70 5.08
N ASN A 235 14.49 -8.55 6.40
CA ASN A 235 13.34 -8.94 7.22
C ASN A 235 12.42 -7.73 7.37
N VAL A 236 11.13 -7.90 7.09
CA VAL A 236 10.16 -6.80 7.18
C VAL A 236 8.90 -7.30 7.88
N VAL A 237 8.37 -6.48 8.79
CA VAL A 237 7.08 -6.72 9.44
C VAL A 237 6.14 -5.57 9.10
N GLY A 238 5.03 -5.87 8.46
CA GLY A 238 3.94 -4.92 8.25
C GLY A 238 2.89 -5.06 9.34
N ILE A 239 2.51 -3.96 9.95
CA ILE A 239 1.47 -3.91 10.99
C ILE A 239 0.39 -2.92 10.54
N VAL A 240 -0.85 -3.39 10.48
CA VAL A 240 -1.99 -2.56 10.06
C VAL A 240 -3.08 -2.65 11.13
N PRO A 241 -3.18 -1.65 12.03
CA PRO A 241 -4.33 -1.49 12.89
C PRO A 241 -5.53 -1.08 12.04
N SER A 242 -6.58 -1.90 12.02
CA SER A 242 -7.74 -1.69 11.16
C SER A 242 -9.03 -1.68 11.96
N SER A 243 -9.80 -0.61 11.79
CA SER A 243 -11.11 -0.39 12.40
C SER A 243 -11.95 0.57 11.54
N GLU A 244 -13.14 0.91 12.01
CA GLU A 244 -13.93 2.04 11.53
C GLU A 244 -14.16 3.00 12.70
N ASN A 245 -14.32 4.31 12.40
CA ASN A 245 -14.67 5.34 13.37
C ASN A 245 -16.07 5.89 13.06
N LEU A 246 -17.07 5.36 13.74
CA LEU A 246 -18.47 5.66 13.48
C LEU A 246 -19.16 6.20 14.75
N PRO A 247 -20.17 7.09 14.61
CA PRO A 247 -21.03 7.50 15.72
C PRO A 247 -22.00 6.36 16.07
N ASP A 248 -22.06 6.04 17.36
CA ASP A 248 -22.97 5.04 17.93
C ASP A 248 -23.15 5.32 19.43
N GLY A 249 -24.14 4.69 20.06
CA GLY A 249 -24.33 4.78 21.50
C GLY A 249 -23.19 4.21 22.34
N ALA A 250 -22.34 3.33 21.77
CA ALA A 250 -21.18 2.77 22.41
C ALA A 250 -19.85 3.49 22.02
N ALA A 251 -19.89 4.46 21.09
CA ALA A 251 -18.70 5.16 20.63
C ALA A 251 -18.02 5.95 21.76
N ASN A 252 -16.70 6.11 21.67
CA ASN A 252 -15.98 7.00 22.56
C ASN A 252 -16.44 8.46 22.37
N LYS A 253 -16.34 9.25 23.41
CA LYS A 253 -16.82 10.63 23.47
C LYS A 253 -15.66 11.59 23.77
N PRO A 254 -15.71 12.82 23.29
CA PRO A 254 -14.82 13.86 23.78
C PRO A 254 -14.83 13.92 25.32
N GLY A 255 -13.64 13.93 25.93
CA GLY A 255 -13.45 13.86 27.38
C GLY A 255 -13.27 12.44 27.95
N ASP A 256 -13.52 11.38 27.16
CA ASP A 256 -13.23 10.01 27.59
C ASP A 256 -11.72 9.81 27.77
N ILE A 257 -11.35 9.07 28.81
CA ILE A 257 -9.96 8.69 29.09
C ILE A 257 -9.79 7.20 28.82
N VAL A 258 -8.84 6.85 27.98
CA VAL A 258 -8.49 5.47 27.64
C VAL A 258 -7.05 5.16 28.04
N THR A 259 -6.73 3.87 28.25
CA THR A 259 -5.35 3.45 28.54
C THR A 259 -4.79 2.68 27.34
N SER A 260 -3.68 3.16 26.80
CA SER A 260 -2.95 2.52 25.70
C SER A 260 -2.23 1.25 26.15
N MET A 261 -1.76 0.44 25.19
CA MET A 261 -0.94 -0.76 25.42
C MET A 261 0.35 -0.44 26.21
N ALA A 262 0.92 0.76 26.04
CA ALA A 262 2.07 1.25 26.80
C ALA A 262 1.74 1.66 28.24
N GLY A 263 0.49 1.53 28.68
CA GLY A 263 0.04 1.93 30.01
C GLY A 263 -0.16 3.45 30.18
N LYS A 264 -0.08 4.23 29.10
CA LYS A 264 -0.35 5.67 29.11
C LYS A 264 -1.84 5.95 29.07
N THR A 265 -2.32 6.85 29.94
CA THR A 265 -3.69 7.39 29.85
C THR A 265 -3.74 8.49 28.80
N ILE A 266 -4.79 8.49 28.00
CA ILE A 266 -5.00 9.42 26.89
C ILE A 266 -6.40 10.00 27.05
N GLU A 267 -6.52 11.31 27.23
CA GLU A 267 -7.78 12.04 27.15
C GLU A 267 -8.10 12.33 25.68
N ILE A 268 -9.27 11.90 25.22
CA ILE A 268 -9.74 12.07 23.86
C ILE A 268 -10.52 13.38 23.77
N ILE A 269 -9.90 14.45 23.29
CA ILE A 269 -10.56 15.75 23.13
C ILE A 269 -11.42 15.78 21.87
N ASN A 270 -11.00 15.09 20.80
CA ASN A 270 -11.68 15.04 19.53
C ASN A 270 -11.63 13.61 19.00
N THR A 271 -12.79 13.00 18.77
CA THR A 271 -12.89 11.63 18.27
C THR A 271 -12.54 11.50 16.78
N ASP A 272 -12.44 12.63 16.05
CA ASP A 272 -11.95 12.69 14.66
C ASP A 272 -10.41 12.73 14.58
N ALA A 273 -9.72 12.57 15.71
CA ALA A 273 -8.27 12.41 15.80
C ALA A 273 -7.88 10.95 16.15
N GLU A 274 -8.59 9.99 15.62
CA GLU A 274 -8.56 8.55 15.91
C GLU A 274 -7.32 7.84 15.35
N GLY A 275 -6.74 8.35 14.27
CA GLY A 275 -5.57 7.74 13.61
C GLY A 275 -4.43 7.54 14.59
N ARG A 276 -4.07 8.56 15.37
CA ARG A 276 -3.04 8.48 16.42
C ARG A 276 -3.40 7.50 17.53
N LEU A 277 -4.69 7.28 17.80
CA LEU A 277 -5.16 6.35 18.82
C LEU A 277 -4.96 4.88 18.39
N ILE A 278 -5.24 4.55 17.14
CA ILE A 278 -5.01 3.20 16.64
C ILE A 278 -3.52 2.93 16.39
N LEU A 279 -2.76 3.96 15.99
CA LEU A 279 -1.32 3.82 15.71
C LEU A 279 -0.49 3.66 16.99
N CYS A 280 -0.81 4.34 18.10
CA CYS A 280 0.00 4.25 19.32
C CYS A 280 0.08 2.82 19.88
N ASP A 281 -1.02 2.06 19.86
CA ASP A 281 -1.01 0.66 20.29
C ASP A 281 -0.27 -0.25 19.29
N ALA A 282 -0.37 0.05 17.98
CA ALA A 282 0.36 -0.68 16.95
C ALA A 282 1.88 -0.44 17.03
N LEU A 283 2.30 0.80 17.33
CA LEU A 283 3.70 1.15 17.53
C LEU A 283 4.28 0.46 18.76
N THR A 284 3.55 0.46 19.89
CA THR A 284 3.94 -0.29 21.09
C THR A 284 4.00 -1.80 20.80
N TYR A 285 3.07 -2.32 19.99
CA TYR A 285 3.10 -3.73 19.55
C TYR A 285 4.34 -4.06 18.73
N ALA A 286 4.83 -3.10 17.93
CA ALA A 286 6.01 -3.26 17.08
C ALA A 286 7.31 -3.51 17.87
N GLU A 287 7.44 -2.99 19.09
CA GLU A 287 8.63 -3.12 19.94
C GLU A 287 9.04 -4.58 20.18
N ARG A 288 8.07 -5.52 20.19
CA ARG A 288 8.34 -6.97 20.37
C ARG A 288 9.24 -7.57 19.31
N TYR A 289 9.33 -6.94 18.14
CA TYR A 289 10.18 -7.38 17.03
C TYR A 289 11.61 -6.85 17.15
N GLN A 290 11.89 -5.99 18.13
CA GLN A 290 13.19 -5.32 18.29
C GLN A 290 13.69 -4.74 16.95
N PRO A 291 12.90 -3.87 16.30
CA PRO A 291 13.15 -3.44 14.93
C PRO A 291 14.41 -2.58 14.82
N ALA A 292 15.11 -2.68 13.67
CA ALA A 292 16.19 -1.77 13.32
C ALA A 292 15.65 -0.35 13.00
N ALA A 293 14.42 -0.29 12.46
CA ALA A 293 13.71 0.96 12.19
C ALA A 293 12.19 0.69 12.15
N VAL A 294 11.41 1.71 12.52
CA VAL A 294 9.96 1.74 12.36
C VAL A 294 9.61 2.91 11.47
N ILE A 295 8.74 2.67 10.50
CA ILE A 295 8.19 3.67 9.57
C ILE A 295 6.68 3.60 9.67
N ASP A 296 6.01 4.72 9.93
CA ASP A 296 4.56 4.86 10.00
C ASP A 296 4.05 6.05 9.18
#